data_ad4ee54f9e90473a5f9a06be46829629
#
_entry.id   ad4ee54f9e90473a5f9a06be46829629
#
_cell.length_a   1.000
_cell.length_b   1.000
_cell.length_c   1.000
_cell.angle_alpha   90.00
_cell.angle_beta   90.00
_cell.angle_gamma   90.00
#
_symmetry.space_group_name_H-M   'P 1'
#
loop_
_entity.id
_entity.type
_entity.pdbx_description
1 polymer ?
#
loop_
_entity_poly.entity_id
_entity_poly.type
_entity_poly.pdbx_seq_one_letter_code
_entity_poly.pdbx_strand_id
1 'polypeptide(L)'
;MLFPEIKIFEADMFREYRGDIWTTYKKSTFPVDLDFIHDKFSSSRKGVIRGIHGDHKTWKLVSCLQGELYFVVVDNRQESKNYLKWDCMMLDDK
;
A
#
# COMPACT_ATOMS: atom_id res chain seq x y z
N MET A 1 11.93 3.81 -1.13
CA MET A 1 11.63 2.85 -2.18
C MET A 1 12.29 3.25 -3.49
N LEU A 2 12.68 2.29 -4.30
CA LEU A 2 13.41 2.52 -5.57
C LEU A 2 12.64 3.41 -6.56
N PHE A 3 11.32 3.27 -6.60
CA PHE A 3 10.51 3.96 -7.60
C PHE A 3 9.90 5.24 -7.02
N PRO A 4 10.20 6.42 -7.60
CA PRO A 4 9.66 7.68 -7.08
C PRO A 4 8.14 7.81 -7.21
N GLU A 5 7.52 7.03 -8.09
CA GLU A 5 6.07 7.01 -8.25
C GLU A 5 5.35 6.28 -7.11
N ILE A 6 6.07 5.48 -6.34
CA ILE A 6 5.53 4.79 -5.18
C ILE A 6 5.65 5.74 -3.99
N LYS A 7 4.52 6.09 -3.40
CA LYS A 7 4.45 6.98 -2.25
C LYS A 7 4.17 6.18 -0.99
N ILE A 8 4.88 6.50 0.08
CA ILE A 8 4.74 5.85 1.37
C ILE A 8 4.20 6.87 2.36
N PHE A 9 3.14 6.49 3.06
CA PHE A 9 2.49 7.33 4.06
C PHE A 9 2.46 6.61 5.39
N GLU A 10 2.70 7.35 6.45
CA GLU A 10 2.50 6.88 7.81
C GLU A 10 1.21 7.47 8.34
N ALA A 11 0.34 6.64 8.89
CA ALA A 11 -0.89 7.10 9.50
C ALA A 11 -0.60 7.71 10.88
N ASP A 12 -1.25 8.83 11.16
CA ASP A 12 -1.27 9.38 12.51
C ASP A 12 -2.16 8.51 13.37
N MET A 13 -1.57 7.79 14.30
CA MET A 13 -2.30 6.87 15.15
C MET A 13 -2.57 7.51 16.50
N PHE A 14 -3.86 7.59 16.86
CA PHE A 14 -4.27 8.02 18.18
C PHE A 14 -4.32 6.79 19.09
N ARG A 15 -3.42 6.73 20.06
CA ARG A 15 -3.25 5.60 20.97
C ARG A 15 -3.76 5.99 22.35
N GLU A 16 -4.61 5.14 22.92
CA GLU A 16 -5.11 5.30 24.29
C GLU A 16 -5.38 3.94 24.93
N TYR A 17 -5.78 3.93 26.21
CA TYR A 17 -5.97 2.67 26.95
C TYR A 17 -7.06 1.76 26.38
N ARG A 18 -8.02 2.32 25.64
CA ARG A 18 -9.09 1.52 24.99
C ARG A 18 -8.67 0.91 23.67
N GLY A 19 -7.56 1.36 23.08
CA GLY A 19 -7.09 0.93 21.79
C GLY A 19 -6.62 2.09 20.94
N ASP A 20 -6.46 1.83 19.65
CA ASP A 20 -5.91 2.76 18.70
C ASP A 20 -6.92 3.14 17.62
N ILE A 21 -6.85 4.39 17.17
CA ILE A 21 -7.68 4.88 16.06
C ILE A 21 -6.75 5.57 15.06
N TRP A 22 -6.93 5.26 13.79
CA TRP A 22 -6.21 5.97 12.74
C TRP A 22 -7.04 6.03 11.46
N THR A 23 -6.72 7.02 10.62
CA THR A 23 -7.37 7.20 9.33
C THR A 23 -6.49 6.61 8.24
N THR A 24 -7.02 5.69 7.46
CA THR A 24 -6.31 5.11 6.33
C THR A 24 -6.38 5.99 5.09
N TYR A 25 -7.53 6.65 4.87
CA TYR A 25 -7.71 7.55 3.75
C TYR A 25 -8.79 8.58 4.04
N LYS A 26 -8.46 9.85 3.77
CA LYS A 26 -9.42 10.96 3.78
C LYS A 26 -9.03 11.87 2.63
N LYS A 27 -9.90 12.00 1.64
CA LYS A 27 -9.60 12.75 0.43
C LYS A 27 -9.14 14.18 0.71
N SER A 28 -9.79 14.88 1.64
CA SER A 28 -9.50 16.29 1.92
C SER A 28 -8.10 16.55 2.48
N THR A 29 -7.48 15.53 3.07
CA THR A 29 -6.14 15.64 3.68
C THR A 29 -5.10 14.76 3.02
N PHE A 30 -5.51 13.93 2.07
CA PHE A 30 -4.57 13.05 1.38
C PHE A 30 -3.63 13.87 0.51
N PRO A 31 -2.29 13.65 0.62
CA PRO A 31 -1.32 14.53 -0.04
C PRO A 31 -1.19 14.35 -1.54
N VAL A 32 -1.94 13.44 -2.14
CA VAL A 32 -1.95 13.19 -3.59
C VAL A 32 -3.36 13.43 -4.11
N ASP A 33 -3.46 14.16 -5.23
CA ASP A 33 -4.77 14.46 -5.84
C ASP A 33 -5.27 13.28 -6.64
N LEU A 34 -5.79 12.29 -5.92
CA LEU A 34 -6.40 11.09 -6.48
C LEU A 34 -7.71 10.81 -5.77
N ASP A 35 -8.67 10.29 -6.52
CA ASP A 35 -9.95 9.83 -5.98
C ASP A 35 -9.94 8.31 -5.86
N PHE A 36 -9.96 7.83 -4.63
CA PHE A 36 -10.11 6.39 -4.37
C PHE A 36 -11.59 6.12 -4.11
N ILE A 37 -12.25 5.50 -5.07
CA ILE A 37 -13.70 5.31 -5.07
C ILE A 37 -14.14 3.88 -4.79
N HIS A 38 -13.20 2.98 -4.53
CA HIS A 38 -13.47 1.57 -4.33
C HIS A 38 -12.57 1.03 -3.22
N ASP A 39 -13.17 0.45 -2.20
CA ASP A 39 -12.47 -0.23 -1.11
C ASP A 39 -12.60 -1.74 -1.25
N LYS A 40 -11.53 -2.44 -0.94
CA LYS A 40 -11.54 -3.89 -0.87
C LYS A 40 -10.69 -4.33 0.32
N PHE A 41 -11.21 -5.26 1.09
CA PHE A 41 -10.48 -5.88 2.19
C PHE A 41 -10.18 -7.33 1.84
N SER A 42 -8.99 -7.78 2.17
CA SER A 42 -8.63 -9.18 2.04
C SER A 42 -7.94 -9.65 3.30
N SER A 43 -8.12 -10.90 3.63
CA SER A 43 -7.38 -11.53 4.71
C SER A 43 -6.62 -12.73 4.15
N SER A 44 -5.45 -12.99 4.72
CA SER A 44 -4.61 -14.10 4.30
C SER A 44 -4.06 -14.80 5.53
N ARG A 45 -3.96 -16.12 5.43
CA ARG A 45 -3.30 -16.93 6.45
C ARG A 45 -1.78 -16.73 6.33
N LYS A 46 -1.08 -16.97 7.42
CA LYS A 46 0.37 -16.93 7.43
C LYS A 46 0.94 -17.82 6.32
N GLY A 47 1.94 -17.32 5.62
CA GLY A 47 2.62 -18.06 4.56
C GLY A 47 1.96 -18.00 3.19
N VAL A 48 0.82 -17.30 3.06
CA VAL A 48 0.15 -17.16 1.77
C VAL A 48 0.86 -16.12 0.92
N ILE A 49 1.08 -16.44 -0.35
CA ILE A 49 1.59 -15.52 -1.36
C ILE A 49 0.48 -15.23 -2.35
N ARG A 50 0.26 -13.93 -2.61
CA ARG A 50 -0.69 -13.48 -3.64
C ARG A 50 0.04 -12.64 -4.67
N GLY A 51 -0.25 -12.88 -5.93
CA GLY A 51 0.33 -12.14 -7.03
C GLY A 51 1.48 -12.90 -7.71
N ILE A 52 2.30 -12.19 -8.46
CA ILE A 52 2.27 -10.73 -8.70
C ILE A 52 1.22 -10.42 -9.76
N HIS A 53 0.42 -9.39 -9.52
CA HIS A 53 -0.60 -8.98 -10.48
C HIS A 53 -0.79 -7.46 -10.41
N GLY A 54 -1.34 -6.91 -11.45
CA GLY A 54 -1.58 -5.47 -11.55
C GLY A 54 -2.23 -5.14 -12.88
N ASP A 55 -2.41 -3.85 -13.11
CA ASP A 55 -2.87 -3.33 -14.39
C ASP A 55 -2.25 -1.94 -14.58
N HIS A 56 -2.49 -1.30 -15.75
CA HIS A 56 -1.95 0.01 -16.07
C HIS A 56 -2.97 1.13 -16.02
N LYS A 57 -4.13 0.89 -15.39
CA LYS A 57 -5.21 1.88 -15.32
C LYS A 57 -5.55 2.33 -13.93
N THR A 58 -5.28 1.52 -12.91
CA THR A 58 -5.71 1.80 -11.55
C THR A 58 -4.57 2.25 -10.66
N TRP A 59 -4.87 3.20 -9.80
CA TRP A 59 -4.05 3.54 -8.65
C TRP A 59 -4.53 2.74 -7.46
N LYS A 60 -3.60 2.33 -6.63
CA LYS A 60 -3.93 1.52 -5.45
C LYS A 60 -3.28 2.12 -4.21
N LEU A 61 -4.08 2.27 -3.17
CA LEU A 61 -3.61 2.60 -1.83
C LEU A 61 -3.71 1.33 -1.00
N VAL A 62 -2.57 0.83 -0.56
CA VAL A 62 -2.49 -0.44 0.17
C VAL A 62 -2.14 -0.17 1.63
N SER A 63 -2.91 -0.76 2.53
CA SER A 63 -2.68 -0.64 3.97
C SER A 63 -2.73 -2.02 4.61
N CYS A 64 -1.87 -2.25 5.58
CA CYS A 64 -1.95 -3.44 6.43
C CYS A 64 -2.69 -3.09 7.70
N LEU A 65 -3.88 -3.65 7.89
CA LEU A 65 -4.74 -3.33 9.03
C LEU A 65 -4.47 -4.21 10.23
N GLN A 66 -3.96 -5.40 10.01
CA GLN A 66 -3.64 -6.34 11.08
C GLN A 66 -2.49 -7.24 10.66
N GLY A 67 -1.50 -7.36 11.51
CA GLY A 67 -0.35 -8.23 11.25
C GLY A 67 0.75 -7.57 10.44
N GLU A 68 1.38 -8.34 9.60
CA GLU A 68 2.49 -7.91 8.76
C GLU A 68 2.33 -8.45 7.35
N LEU A 69 2.71 -7.63 6.37
CA LEU A 69 2.65 -7.97 4.95
C LEU A 69 3.98 -7.61 4.29
N TYR A 70 4.62 -8.59 3.67
CA TYR A 70 5.78 -8.34 2.82
C TYR A 70 5.30 -7.95 1.44
N PHE A 71 5.46 -6.68 1.11
CA PHE A 71 4.89 -6.09 -0.11
C PHE A 71 5.99 -5.90 -1.15
N VAL A 72 5.79 -6.49 -2.32
CA VAL A 72 6.76 -6.43 -3.43
C VAL A 72 6.12 -5.69 -4.60
N VAL A 73 6.89 -4.78 -5.19
CA VAL A 73 6.48 -4.03 -6.38
C VAL A 73 7.49 -4.28 -7.48
N VAL A 74 7.01 -4.65 -8.66
CA VAL A 74 7.82 -4.83 -9.86
C VAL A 74 7.39 -3.79 -10.89
N ASP A 75 8.36 -3.13 -11.49
CA ASP A 75 8.08 -2.21 -12.59
C ASP A 75 7.91 -3.01 -13.89
N ASN A 76 6.68 -3.11 -14.35
CA ASN A 76 6.35 -3.84 -15.59
C ASN A 76 6.07 -2.89 -16.76
N ARG A 77 6.53 -1.64 -16.69
CA ARG A 77 6.40 -0.68 -17.78
C ARG A 77 7.58 -0.84 -18.73
N GLN A 78 7.34 -1.34 -19.92
CA GLN A 78 8.40 -1.67 -20.88
C GLN A 78 9.30 -0.48 -21.24
N GLU A 79 8.77 0.73 -21.20
CA GLU A 79 9.50 1.95 -21.56
C GLU A 79 10.21 2.59 -20.38
N SER A 80 10.03 2.06 -19.18
CA SER A 80 10.67 2.59 -17.98
C SER A 80 12.14 2.17 -17.93
N LYS A 81 12.98 3.08 -17.47
CA LYS A 81 14.38 2.76 -17.18
C LYS A 81 14.52 1.71 -16.06
N ASN A 82 13.47 1.51 -15.29
CA ASN A 82 13.43 0.55 -14.19
C ASN A 82 12.68 -0.75 -14.56
N TYR A 83 12.44 -0.98 -15.85
CA TYR A 83 11.71 -2.15 -16.32
C TYR A 83 12.26 -3.44 -15.73
N LEU A 84 11.36 -4.23 -15.15
CA LEU A 84 11.62 -5.49 -14.45
C LEU A 84 12.47 -5.38 -13.19
N LYS A 85 12.82 -4.17 -12.76
CA LYS A 85 13.37 -3.99 -11.42
C LYS A 85 12.26 -4.10 -10.40
N TRP A 86 12.63 -4.47 -9.20
CA TRP A 86 11.66 -4.64 -8.11
C TRP A 86 12.21 -4.08 -6.81
N ASP A 87 11.30 -3.79 -5.90
CA ASP A 87 11.61 -3.35 -4.56
C ASP A 87 10.55 -3.91 -3.62
N CYS A 88 10.82 -3.86 -2.35
CA CYS A 88 9.92 -4.41 -1.35
C CYS A 88 9.92 -3.58 -0.08
N MET A 89 8.89 -3.76 0.71
CA MET A 89 8.82 -3.21 2.06
C MET A 89 7.89 -4.05 2.93
N MET A 90 8.11 -3.97 4.24
CA MET A 90 7.16 -4.51 5.19
C MET A 90 6.09 -3.47 5.49
N LEU A 91 4.85 -3.87 5.36
CA LEU A 91 3.71 -3.10 5.85
C LEU A 91 3.20 -3.79 7.12
N ASP A 92 2.87 -3.02 8.13
CA ASP A 92 2.34 -3.57 9.37
C ASP A 92 1.21 -2.69 9.93
N ASP A 93 0.67 -3.09 11.04
CA ASP A 93 -0.44 -2.42 11.73
C ASP A 93 0.04 -1.43 12.80
N LYS A 94 1.29 -1.07 12.77
CA LYS A 94 1.90 -0.20 13.80
C LYS A 94 2.20 1.20 13.31
#